data_5fdbbae71748567401a5c3ef1da4589d
#
_entry.id   5fdbbae71748567401a5c3ef1da4589d
#
_cell.length_a   1.000
_cell.length_b   1.000
_cell.length_c   1.000
_cell.angle_alpha   90.00
_cell.angle_beta   90.00
_cell.angle_gamma   90.00
#
_symmetry.space_group_name_H-M   'P 1'
#
loop_
_entity.id
_entity.type
_entity.pdbx_description
1 polymer ?
#
loop_
_entity_poly.entity_id
_entity_poly.type
_entity_poly.pdbx_seq_one_letter_code
_entity_poly.pdbx_strand_id
1 'polypeptide(L)'
;MKVAIIQHVIRQDDLNWNLQHVSELMDKQAGADLFVLSETFATGFMAEGTADKAGMQGMMVLKWMQRQASRLNAAIAGSVATRDDDGKLRNRLYFVRPDGFFDHYDKRHLFSFAGETKEYVAGDRRVVVHWRGVSFLLQVCYDLRFPVFSRSRDDYDAIIYVANWPEPRRDVWQTLLKARALENQCYVIGVNRVGGDSACEYQGDSVILNAYGRAVAKCVPGKVDTAVALLDMYELHRFRQKFPVLADADDFLLASEQKFL
;
A
#
# COMPACT_ATOMS: atom_id res chain seq x y z
N MET A 1 9.78 -9.06 12.12
CA MET A 1 8.35 -8.71 12.02
C MET A 1 7.70 -9.58 10.96
N LYS A 2 6.57 -10.23 11.27
CA LYS A 2 5.83 -11.09 10.34
C LYS A 2 4.78 -10.28 9.58
N VAL A 3 4.89 -10.20 8.25
CA VAL A 3 3.99 -9.42 7.37
C VAL A 3 3.21 -10.35 6.47
N ALA A 4 1.89 -10.20 6.44
CA ALA A 4 0.97 -10.90 5.55
C ALA A 4 0.46 -9.97 4.45
N ILE A 5 0.52 -10.40 3.21
CA ILE A 5 -0.06 -9.73 2.04
C ILE A 5 -1.34 -10.45 1.61
N ILE A 6 -2.40 -9.68 1.34
CA ILE A 6 -3.73 -10.20 1.04
C ILE A 6 -4.09 -9.81 -0.40
N GLN A 7 -3.98 -10.77 -1.32
CA GLN A 7 -4.37 -10.64 -2.72
C GLN A 7 -5.78 -11.18 -2.89
N HIS A 8 -6.74 -10.32 -3.22
CA HIS A 8 -8.15 -10.69 -3.26
C HIS A 8 -8.90 -10.08 -4.45
N VAL A 9 -10.07 -10.62 -4.74
CA VAL A 9 -11.02 -10.02 -5.67
C VAL A 9 -11.83 -8.94 -4.96
N ILE A 10 -12.26 -7.91 -5.71
CA ILE A 10 -13.11 -6.83 -5.19
C ILE A 10 -14.41 -6.82 -5.99
N ARG A 11 -15.55 -6.88 -5.30
CA ARG A 11 -16.88 -6.65 -5.86
C ARG A 11 -17.25 -5.19 -5.64
N GLN A 12 -17.34 -4.40 -6.70
CA GLN A 12 -17.52 -2.95 -6.60
C GLN A 12 -18.80 -2.52 -5.88
N ASP A 13 -19.87 -3.33 -5.95
CA ASP A 13 -21.18 -3.00 -5.38
C ASP A 13 -21.49 -3.73 -4.07
N ASP A 14 -20.56 -4.54 -3.54
CA ASP A 14 -20.80 -5.35 -2.35
C ASP A 14 -19.73 -5.15 -1.27
N LEU A 15 -19.81 -4.01 -0.59
CA LEU A 15 -18.92 -3.66 0.51
C LEU A 15 -18.89 -4.74 1.60
N ASN A 16 -20.05 -5.26 1.98
CA ASN A 16 -20.14 -6.22 3.08
C ASN A 16 -19.43 -7.53 2.73
N TRP A 17 -19.64 -8.01 1.51
CA TRP A 17 -18.94 -9.20 1.03
C TRP A 17 -17.41 -8.98 1.00
N ASN A 18 -16.95 -7.81 0.49
CA ASN A 18 -15.53 -7.50 0.43
C ASN A 18 -14.88 -7.51 1.81
N LEU A 19 -15.52 -6.85 2.80
CA LEU A 19 -15.02 -6.80 4.17
C LEU A 19 -15.00 -8.18 4.84
N GLN A 20 -16.04 -8.99 4.63
CA GLN A 20 -16.09 -10.36 5.13
C GLN A 20 -15.02 -11.24 4.47
N HIS A 21 -14.92 -11.19 3.16
CA HIS A 21 -13.93 -11.96 2.38
C HIS A 21 -12.49 -11.67 2.82
N VAL A 22 -12.14 -10.38 2.97
CA VAL A 22 -10.82 -9.97 3.48
C VAL A 22 -10.60 -10.47 4.90
N SER A 23 -11.62 -10.40 5.78
CA SER A 23 -11.54 -10.94 7.15
C SER A 23 -11.17 -12.42 7.16
N GLU A 24 -11.86 -13.23 6.35
CA GLU A 24 -11.61 -14.67 6.21
C GLU A 24 -10.18 -14.98 5.69
N LEU A 25 -9.66 -14.15 4.78
CA LEU A 25 -8.29 -14.27 4.28
C LEU A 25 -7.25 -13.91 5.35
N MET A 26 -7.51 -12.86 6.13
CA MET A 26 -6.64 -12.45 7.25
C MET A 26 -6.61 -13.54 8.34
N ASP A 27 -7.73 -14.19 8.61
CA ASP A 27 -7.81 -15.28 9.61
C ASP A 27 -6.91 -16.48 9.26
N LYS A 28 -6.72 -16.77 7.96
CA LYS A 28 -5.78 -17.81 7.49
C LYS A 28 -4.32 -17.48 7.85
N GLN A 29 -4.02 -16.23 8.12
CA GLN A 29 -2.68 -15.72 8.46
C GLN A 29 -2.61 -15.17 9.89
N ALA A 30 -3.47 -15.65 10.78
CA ALA A 30 -3.47 -15.26 12.20
C ALA A 30 -2.07 -15.37 12.81
N GLY A 31 -1.70 -14.38 13.61
CA GLY A 31 -0.34 -14.24 14.18
C GLY A 31 0.66 -13.48 13.28
N ALA A 32 0.22 -12.87 12.17
CA ALA A 32 0.99 -11.82 11.51
C ALA A 32 1.00 -10.54 12.37
N ASP A 33 2.07 -9.76 12.28
CA ASP A 33 2.20 -8.46 12.96
C ASP A 33 1.58 -7.32 12.15
N LEU A 34 1.53 -7.48 10.83
CA LEU A 34 0.99 -6.51 9.87
C LEU A 34 0.29 -7.24 8.74
N PHE A 35 -0.91 -6.81 8.40
CA PHE A 35 -1.66 -7.19 7.20
C PHE A 35 -1.65 -6.04 6.21
N VAL A 36 -1.31 -6.33 4.95
CA VAL A 36 -1.36 -5.33 3.88
C VAL A 36 -2.42 -5.74 2.86
N LEU A 37 -3.39 -4.85 2.64
CA LEU A 37 -4.51 -5.00 1.71
C LEU A 37 -4.26 -4.17 0.46
N SER A 38 -5.03 -4.38 -0.62
CA SER A 38 -4.87 -3.65 -1.87
C SER A 38 -5.39 -2.20 -1.81
N GLU A 39 -5.24 -1.46 -2.89
CA GLU A 39 -5.82 -0.12 -3.07
C GLU A 39 -7.34 -0.20 -3.11
N THR A 40 -8.02 0.74 -2.41
CA THR A 40 -9.48 0.80 -2.29
C THR A 40 -10.10 -0.59 -2.10
N PHE A 41 -9.49 -1.37 -1.21
CA PHE A 41 -9.73 -2.82 -1.07
C PHE A 41 -11.18 -3.20 -0.81
N ALA A 42 -11.96 -2.27 -0.27
CA ALA A 42 -13.36 -2.50 0.09
C ALA A 42 -14.35 -2.14 -1.01
N THR A 43 -13.98 -1.25 -1.95
CA THR A 43 -14.91 -0.68 -2.96
C THR A 43 -14.41 -0.82 -4.40
N GLY A 44 -13.12 -1.09 -4.59
CA GLY A 44 -12.45 -1.08 -5.89
C GLY A 44 -12.12 0.35 -6.36
N PHE A 45 -11.34 0.44 -7.43
CA PHE A 45 -11.06 1.71 -8.08
C PHE A 45 -12.33 2.22 -8.76
N MET A 46 -12.83 3.35 -8.29
CA MET A 46 -14.11 3.88 -8.77
C MET A 46 -13.87 4.81 -9.95
N ALA A 47 -14.58 4.54 -11.03
CA ALA A 47 -14.61 5.40 -12.22
C ALA A 47 -15.39 6.69 -11.95
N GLU A 48 -15.31 7.63 -12.90
CA GLU A 48 -16.04 8.90 -12.88
C GLU A 48 -17.52 8.71 -12.49
N GLY A 49 -18.01 9.49 -11.52
CA GLY A 49 -19.40 9.51 -11.05
C GLY A 49 -19.75 8.46 -9.97
N THR A 50 -18.83 7.56 -9.59
CA THR A 50 -19.10 6.53 -8.57
C THR A 50 -18.25 6.67 -7.30
N ALA A 51 -17.24 7.51 -7.35
CA ALA A 51 -16.31 7.74 -6.24
C ALA A 51 -16.99 8.31 -4.98
N ASP A 52 -18.04 9.09 -5.14
CA ASP A 52 -18.85 9.65 -4.05
C ASP A 52 -19.45 8.59 -3.13
N LYS A 53 -20.06 7.54 -3.71
CA LYS A 53 -20.61 6.41 -2.95
C LYS A 53 -19.54 5.74 -2.10
N ALA A 54 -18.37 5.49 -2.68
CA ALA A 54 -17.25 4.91 -1.96
C ALA A 54 -16.74 5.85 -0.83
N GLY A 55 -16.67 7.15 -1.10
CA GLY A 55 -16.26 8.16 -0.11
C GLY A 55 -17.18 8.23 1.10
N MET A 56 -18.49 8.08 0.92
CA MET A 56 -19.45 8.01 2.03
C MET A 56 -19.27 6.76 2.90
N GLN A 57 -18.73 5.68 2.35
CA GLN A 57 -18.45 4.43 3.06
C GLN A 57 -17.10 4.44 3.78
N GLY A 58 -16.22 5.41 3.51
CA GLY A 58 -14.84 5.45 4.00
C GLY A 58 -14.71 5.32 5.52
N MET A 59 -15.52 6.05 6.28
CA MET A 59 -15.53 5.96 7.75
C MET A 59 -16.00 4.60 8.28
N MET A 60 -16.91 3.93 7.58
CA MET A 60 -17.33 2.56 7.93
C MET A 60 -16.19 1.57 7.74
N VAL A 61 -15.45 1.71 6.64
CA VAL A 61 -14.28 0.87 6.34
C VAL A 61 -13.18 1.11 7.38
N LEU A 62 -12.86 2.35 7.74
CA LEU A 62 -11.89 2.67 8.78
C LEU A 62 -12.27 2.03 10.13
N LYS A 63 -13.53 2.16 10.55
CA LYS A 63 -14.01 1.51 11.78
C LYS A 63 -13.91 -0.02 11.70
N TRP A 64 -14.13 -0.62 10.54
CA TRP A 64 -13.89 -2.04 10.33
C TRP A 64 -12.41 -2.38 10.48
N MET A 65 -11.49 -1.61 9.87
CA MET A 65 -10.04 -1.80 10.03
C MET A 65 -9.62 -1.75 11.50
N GLN A 66 -10.13 -0.78 12.27
CA GLN A 66 -9.84 -0.64 13.70
C GLN A 66 -10.31 -1.88 14.51
N ARG A 67 -11.53 -2.38 14.25
CA ARG A 67 -12.03 -3.62 14.88
C ARG A 67 -11.19 -4.84 14.54
N GLN A 68 -10.78 -4.98 13.27
CA GLN A 68 -9.95 -6.11 12.85
C GLN A 68 -8.53 -6.02 13.40
N ALA A 69 -7.92 -4.84 13.43
CA ALA A 69 -6.60 -4.63 14.01
C ALA A 69 -6.58 -5.01 15.49
N SER A 70 -7.58 -4.59 16.26
CA SER A 70 -7.75 -4.96 17.67
C SER A 70 -7.96 -6.48 17.83
N ARG A 71 -8.87 -7.08 17.05
CA ARG A 71 -9.20 -8.50 17.09
C ARG A 71 -7.98 -9.40 16.82
N LEU A 72 -7.16 -9.02 15.83
CA LEU A 72 -5.99 -9.80 15.39
C LEU A 72 -4.72 -9.44 16.17
N ASN A 73 -4.76 -8.41 17.01
CA ASN A 73 -3.59 -7.80 17.66
C ASN A 73 -2.46 -7.50 16.66
N ALA A 74 -2.82 -6.98 15.48
CA ALA A 74 -1.93 -6.71 14.35
C ALA A 74 -2.26 -5.37 13.70
N ALA A 75 -1.28 -4.71 13.09
CA ALA A 75 -1.56 -3.54 12.28
C ALA A 75 -2.19 -3.95 10.93
N ILE A 76 -2.98 -3.04 10.35
CA ILE A 76 -3.60 -3.22 9.03
C ILE A 76 -3.30 -2.00 8.17
N ALA A 77 -2.72 -2.21 6.99
CA ALA A 77 -2.49 -1.17 5.97
C ALA A 77 -3.33 -1.47 4.73
N GLY A 78 -4.02 -0.44 4.21
CA GLY A 78 -4.82 -0.57 2.98
C GLY A 78 -5.44 0.77 2.61
N SER A 79 -5.67 1.05 1.32
CA SER A 79 -6.28 2.34 0.98
C SER A 79 -7.80 2.26 0.87
N VAL A 80 -8.42 3.39 1.11
CA VAL A 80 -9.86 3.59 1.18
C VAL A 80 -10.20 4.89 0.49
N ALA A 81 -11.24 4.89 -0.35
CA ALA A 81 -11.87 6.13 -0.79
C ALA A 81 -12.60 6.77 0.40
N THR A 82 -12.24 7.98 0.77
CA THR A 82 -12.82 8.66 1.95
C THR A 82 -12.95 10.16 1.71
N ARG A 83 -13.95 10.78 2.34
CA ARG A 83 -14.03 12.24 2.43
C ARG A 83 -13.28 12.71 3.67
N ASP A 84 -12.49 13.76 3.52
CA ASP A 84 -11.88 14.46 4.64
C ASP A 84 -12.82 15.52 5.22
N ASP A 85 -12.36 16.25 6.23
CA ASP A 85 -13.17 17.22 6.97
C ASP A 85 -13.62 18.42 6.11
N ASP A 86 -12.93 18.71 5.01
CA ASP A 86 -13.31 19.73 4.02
C ASP A 86 -14.25 19.20 2.93
N GLY A 87 -14.69 17.94 3.05
CA GLY A 87 -15.60 17.28 2.13
C GLY A 87 -14.95 16.75 0.85
N LYS A 88 -13.62 16.90 0.70
CA LYS A 88 -12.90 16.46 -0.48
C LYS A 88 -12.66 14.95 -0.44
N LEU A 89 -12.75 14.33 -1.61
CA LEU A 89 -12.53 12.91 -1.76
C LEU A 89 -11.02 12.61 -1.86
N ARG A 90 -10.54 11.64 -1.08
CA ARG A 90 -9.16 11.19 -1.02
C ARG A 90 -9.06 9.68 -1.28
N ASN A 91 -8.05 9.27 -2.02
CA ASN A 91 -7.57 7.89 -2.01
C ASN A 91 -6.54 7.79 -0.87
N ARG A 92 -7.00 7.35 0.31
CA ARG A 92 -6.28 7.42 1.58
C ARG A 92 -5.82 6.05 2.03
N LEU A 93 -4.51 5.82 2.11
CA LEU A 93 -3.94 4.65 2.75
C LEU A 93 -3.90 4.87 4.26
N TYR A 94 -4.63 4.04 4.99
CA TYR A 94 -4.57 3.99 6.44
C TYR A 94 -3.57 2.93 6.89
N PHE A 95 -2.85 3.24 7.96
CA PHE A 95 -2.07 2.29 8.76
C PHE A 95 -2.67 2.27 10.17
N VAL A 96 -3.49 1.27 10.45
CA VAL A 96 -4.29 1.17 11.68
C VAL A 96 -3.63 0.20 12.64
N ARG A 97 -3.41 0.62 13.90
CA ARG A 97 -2.80 -0.18 14.98
C ARG A 97 -3.86 -0.90 15.82
N PRO A 98 -3.49 -1.93 16.61
CA PRO A 98 -4.43 -2.68 17.48
C PRO A 98 -5.16 -1.83 18.52
N ASP A 99 -4.55 -0.75 18.98
CA ASP A 99 -5.13 0.22 19.93
C ASP A 99 -6.15 1.17 19.28
N GLY A 100 -6.35 1.07 17.97
CA GLY A 100 -7.26 1.90 17.19
C GLY A 100 -6.66 3.21 16.68
N PHE A 101 -5.45 3.58 17.11
CA PHE A 101 -4.74 4.71 16.51
C PHE A 101 -4.33 4.40 15.07
N PHE A 102 -4.30 5.42 14.23
CA PHE A 102 -3.91 5.28 12.84
C PHE A 102 -3.10 6.49 12.34
N ASP A 103 -2.21 6.21 11.42
CA ASP A 103 -1.63 7.18 10.51
C ASP A 103 -2.29 7.04 9.15
N HIS A 104 -2.19 8.08 8.31
CA HIS A 104 -2.72 8.03 6.97
C HIS A 104 -1.83 8.76 5.97
N TYR A 105 -1.88 8.28 4.74
CA TYR A 105 -1.26 8.87 3.57
C TYR A 105 -2.29 9.09 2.47
N ASP A 106 -2.47 10.32 2.00
CA ASP A 106 -3.29 10.64 0.85
C ASP A 106 -2.44 10.49 -0.42
N LYS A 107 -2.92 9.70 -1.37
CA LYS A 107 -2.25 9.43 -2.64
C LYS A 107 -1.82 10.75 -3.31
N ARG A 108 -0.51 10.89 -3.54
CA ARG A 108 0.05 12.10 -4.14
C ARG A 108 -0.12 12.12 -5.66
N HIS A 109 0.20 11.01 -6.32
CA HIS A 109 0.14 10.94 -7.78
C HIS A 109 -1.15 10.25 -8.20
N LEU A 110 -2.17 11.09 -8.47
CA LEU A 110 -3.45 10.61 -8.97
C LEU A 110 -3.30 10.14 -10.43
N PHE A 111 -3.99 9.05 -10.78
CA PHE A 111 -3.94 8.48 -12.11
C PHE A 111 -4.83 9.28 -13.08
N SER A 112 -4.30 10.38 -13.60
CA SER A 112 -5.02 11.33 -14.47
C SER A 112 -5.55 10.68 -15.74
N PHE A 113 -4.81 9.69 -16.29
CA PHE A 113 -5.24 8.95 -17.50
C PHE A 113 -6.59 8.28 -17.34
N ALA A 114 -6.93 7.77 -16.14
CA ALA A 114 -8.24 7.18 -15.84
C ALA A 114 -9.21 8.16 -15.15
N GLY A 115 -8.93 9.46 -15.17
CA GLY A 115 -9.83 10.47 -14.62
C GLY A 115 -9.81 10.61 -13.11
N GLU A 116 -8.88 9.97 -12.38
CA GLU A 116 -8.82 10.05 -10.90
C GLU A 116 -8.72 11.50 -10.40
N THR A 117 -8.04 12.39 -11.16
CA THR A 117 -7.92 13.81 -10.85
C THR A 117 -9.21 14.62 -10.94
N LYS A 118 -10.26 14.07 -11.52
CA LYS A 118 -11.58 14.71 -11.58
C LYS A 118 -12.39 14.49 -10.31
N GLU A 119 -12.13 13.36 -9.63
CA GLU A 119 -12.88 12.88 -8.47
C GLU A 119 -12.13 13.12 -7.16
N TYR A 120 -10.81 12.89 -7.18
CA TYR A 120 -9.96 12.89 -5.98
C TYR A 120 -9.04 14.11 -5.94
N VAL A 121 -8.73 14.54 -4.73
CA VAL A 121 -7.72 15.57 -4.49
C VAL A 121 -6.43 14.89 -4.00
N ALA A 122 -5.30 15.27 -4.60
CA ALA A 122 -3.99 14.72 -4.27
C ALA A 122 -3.53 15.14 -2.86
N GLY A 123 -2.79 14.23 -2.21
CA GLY A 123 -2.02 14.56 -1.01
C GLY A 123 -0.74 15.32 -1.33
N ASP A 124 -0.12 15.91 -0.34
CA ASP A 124 1.12 16.69 -0.44
C ASP A 124 2.23 16.20 0.48
N ARG A 125 1.92 15.34 1.43
CA ARG A 125 2.85 14.87 2.46
C ARG A 125 3.40 13.48 2.13
N ARG A 126 4.68 13.28 2.41
CA ARG A 126 5.33 11.98 2.48
C ARG A 126 5.16 11.45 3.91
N VAL A 127 4.71 10.22 4.06
CA VAL A 127 4.37 9.65 5.37
C VAL A 127 5.17 8.38 5.61
N VAL A 128 5.96 8.41 6.68
CA VAL A 128 6.66 7.25 7.22
C VAL A 128 6.04 6.91 8.58
N VAL A 129 5.66 5.67 8.78
CA VAL A 129 5.08 5.16 10.03
C VAL A 129 6.01 4.17 10.70
N HIS A 130 6.05 4.18 12.04
CA HIS A 130 6.87 3.27 12.83
C HIS A 130 5.98 2.24 13.54
N TRP A 131 6.30 0.97 13.37
CA TRP A 131 5.57 -0.11 13.99
C TRP A 131 6.49 -1.28 14.35
N ARG A 132 6.50 -1.68 15.63
CA ARG A 132 7.29 -2.82 16.15
C ARG A 132 8.74 -2.86 15.63
N GLY A 133 9.41 -1.71 15.65
CA GLY A 133 10.83 -1.58 15.27
C GLY A 133 11.11 -1.58 13.76
N VAL A 134 10.09 -1.37 12.92
CA VAL A 134 10.22 -1.21 11.45
C VAL A 134 9.58 0.09 11.02
N SER A 135 10.24 0.82 10.13
CA SER A 135 9.76 2.07 9.55
C SER A 135 9.23 1.82 8.13
N PHE A 136 7.99 2.24 7.86
CA PHE A 136 7.30 2.00 6.59
C PHE A 136 6.97 3.32 5.87
N LEU A 137 7.46 3.49 4.65
CA LEU A 137 6.96 4.52 3.74
C LEU A 137 5.65 4.04 3.10
N LEU A 138 4.59 4.87 3.19
CA LEU A 138 3.29 4.56 2.62
C LEU A 138 3.13 5.13 1.21
N GLN A 139 2.71 4.30 0.25
CA GLN A 139 2.54 4.66 -1.16
C GLN A 139 1.32 3.95 -1.76
N VAL A 140 0.67 4.59 -2.75
CA VAL A 140 -0.51 4.05 -3.42
C VAL A 140 -0.30 3.99 -4.93
N CYS A 141 -0.30 2.78 -5.48
CA CYS A 141 -0.46 2.45 -6.90
C CYS A 141 0.43 3.29 -7.84
N TYR A 142 -0.11 4.33 -8.44
CA TYR A 142 0.57 5.17 -9.42
C TYR A 142 1.81 5.88 -8.86
N ASP A 143 1.91 6.06 -7.53
CA ASP A 143 3.12 6.57 -6.87
C ASP A 143 4.36 5.74 -7.21
N LEU A 144 4.19 4.44 -7.50
CA LEU A 144 5.27 3.55 -7.90
C LEU A 144 6.06 4.06 -9.13
N ARG A 145 5.44 4.84 -10.00
CA ARG A 145 6.10 5.40 -11.20
C ARG A 145 7.02 6.59 -10.91
N PHE A 146 6.99 7.13 -9.70
CA PHE A 146 7.67 8.39 -9.34
C PHE A 146 8.77 8.16 -8.30
N PRO A 147 10.01 7.79 -8.74
CA PRO A 147 11.10 7.37 -7.85
C PRO A 147 11.54 8.47 -6.89
N VAL A 148 11.51 9.73 -7.31
CA VAL A 148 11.98 10.85 -6.49
C VAL A 148 11.20 10.96 -5.18
N PHE A 149 9.87 10.78 -5.23
CA PHE A 149 9.01 10.87 -4.05
C PHE A 149 9.23 9.72 -3.05
N SER A 150 9.61 8.54 -3.55
CA SER A 150 9.89 7.36 -2.73
C SER A 150 11.37 7.19 -2.38
N ARG A 151 12.26 8.07 -2.86
CA ARG A 151 13.69 7.94 -2.58
C ARG A 151 13.96 7.93 -1.06
N SER A 152 14.77 6.96 -0.60
CA SER A 152 15.17 6.87 0.79
C SER A 152 16.04 8.07 1.21
N ARG A 153 15.73 8.59 2.39
CA ARG A 153 16.52 9.60 3.11
C ARG A 153 17.06 8.99 4.40
N ASP A 154 17.33 7.68 4.37
CA ASP A 154 17.65 6.84 5.52
C ASP A 154 16.58 6.86 6.64
N ASP A 155 15.31 6.97 6.23
CA ASP A 155 14.18 7.23 7.10
C ASP A 155 13.13 6.09 7.12
N TYR A 156 13.34 5.03 6.33
CA TYR A 156 12.48 3.85 6.33
C TYR A 156 13.24 2.54 6.03
N ASP A 157 12.65 1.43 6.45
CA ASP A 157 13.15 0.06 6.24
C ASP A 157 12.38 -0.67 5.15
N ALA A 158 11.13 -0.28 4.94
CA ALA A 158 10.23 -0.90 3.97
C ALA A 158 9.35 0.14 3.29
N ILE A 159 8.93 -0.14 2.05
CA ILE A 159 7.89 0.62 1.35
C ILE A 159 6.67 -0.28 1.18
N ILE A 160 5.49 0.24 1.49
CA ILE A 160 4.20 -0.38 1.18
C ILE A 160 3.63 0.28 -0.07
N TYR A 161 3.36 -0.51 -1.11
CA TYR A 161 2.59 -0.14 -2.30
C TYR A 161 1.31 -0.95 -2.35
N VAL A 162 0.17 -0.31 -2.19
CA VAL A 162 -1.16 -0.91 -2.38
C VAL A 162 -1.72 -0.47 -3.74
N ALA A 163 -2.30 -1.39 -4.54
CA ALA A 163 -2.65 -1.09 -5.92
C ALA A 163 -3.93 -1.77 -6.44
N ASN A 164 -4.52 -1.12 -7.46
CA ASN A 164 -5.34 -1.71 -8.51
C ASN A 164 -4.55 -1.57 -9.83
N TRP A 165 -3.54 -2.42 -10.03
CA TRP A 165 -2.62 -2.36 -11.17
C TRP A 165 -3.02 -3.34 -12.25
N PRO A 166 -3.48 -2.86 -13.43
CA PRO A 166 -4.08 -3.71 -14.45
C PRO A 166 -3.06 -4.58 -15.18
N GLU A 167 -3.55 -5.72 -15.66
CA GLU A 167 -2.77 -6.74 -16.36
C GLU A 167 -1.91 -6.22 -17.53
N PRO A 168 -2.37 -5.33 -18.44
CA PRO A 168 -1.54 -4.86 -19.55
C PRO A 168 -0.26 -4.12 -19.12
N ARG A 169 -0.17 -3.72 -17.86
CA ARG A 169 1.01 -3.05 -17.28
C ARG A 169 1.70 -3.90 -16.21
N ARG A 170 1.49 -5.21 -16.22
CA ARG A 170 2.02 -6.19 -15.26
C ARG A 170 3.54 -6.14 -15.15
N ASP A 171 4.24 -6.13 -16.28
CA ASP A 171 5.72 -6.10 -16.29
C ASP A 171 6.27 -4.82 -15.66
N VAL A 172 5.56 -3.71 -15.81
CA VAL A 172 5.94 -2.44 -15.18
C VAL A 172 5.81 -2.53 -13.67
N TRP A 173 4.72 -3.13 -13.14
CA TRP A 173 4.52 -3.37 -11.71
C TRP A 173 5.69 -4.17 -11.12
N GLN A 174 6.00 -5.31 -11.70
CA GLN A 174 7.06 -6.21 -11.22
C GLN A 174 8.44 -5.55 -11.30
N THR A 175 8.73 -4.86 -12.41
CA THR A 175 10.02 -4.20 -12.64
C THR A 175 10.23 -3.04 -11.66
N LEU A 176 9.24 -2.18 -11.49
CA LEU A 176 9.37 -1.00 -10.64
C LEU A 176 9.41 -1.36 -9.15
N LEU A 177 8.64 -2.35 -8.68
CA LEU A 177 8.77 -2.84 -7.29
C LEU A 177 10.19 -3.31 -7.00
N LYS A 178 10.77 -4.07 -7.93
CA LYS A 178 12.15 -4.55 -7.80
C LYS A 178 13.15 -3.39 -7.82
N ALA A 179 12.96 -2.40 -8.71
CA ALA A 179 13.80 -1.21 -8.76
C ALA A 179 13.77 -0.45 -7.42
N ARG A 180 12.58 -0.23 -6.84
CA ARG A 180 12.45 0.44 -5.53
C ARG A 180 13.18 -0.30 -4.40
N ALA A 181 13.14 -1.63 -4.39
CA ALA A 181 13.86 -2.43 -3.39
C ALA A 181 15.38 -2.26 -3.52
N LEU A 182 15.90 -2.29 -4.76
CA LEU A 182 17.32 -2.23 -5.04
C LEU A 182 17.91 -0.84 -4.78
N GLU A 183 17.31 0.20 -5.34
CA GLU A 183 17.82 1.57 -5.28
C GLU A 183 17.73 2.20 -3.89
N ASN A 184 16.78 1.72 -3.04
CA ASN A 184 16.57 2.22 -1.69
C ASN A 184 17.08 1.24 -0.62
N GLN A 185 17.68 0.12 -1.01
CA GLN A 185 18.15 -0.93 -0.09
C GLN A 185 17.15 -1.23 1.03
N CYS A 186 15.88 -1.50 0.66
CA CYS A 186 14.79 -1.70 1.58
C CYS A 186 13.93 -2.91 1.22
N TYR A 187 13.06 -3.33 2.14
CA TYR A 187 11.96 -4.21 1.77
C TYR A 187 10.93 -3.46 0.93
N VAL A 188 10.30 -4.15 -0.02
CA VAL A 188 9.14 -3.63 -0.76
C VAL A 188 7.99 -4.60 -0.65
N ILE A 189 6.85 -4.10 -0.14
CA ILE A 189 5.62 -4.84 0.04
C ILE A 189 4.63 -4.32 -1.00
N GLY A 190 4.50 -5.02 -2.12
CA GLY A 190 3.58 -4.69 -3.19
C GLY A 190 2.33 -5.55 -3.11
N VAL A 191 1.15 -4.95 -2.91
CA VAL A 191 -0.12 -5.67 -2.84
C VAL A 191 -1.08 -5.15 -3.89
N ASN A 192 -1.52 -6.03 -4.78
CA ASN A 192 -2.44 -5.76 -5.85
C ASN A 192 -3.64 -6.70 -5.78
N ARG A 193 -4.78 -6.28 -6.34
CA ARG A 193 -5.99 -7.13 -6.46
C ARG A 193 -5.87 -8.14 -7.61
N VAL A 194 -6.78 -9.12 -7.62
CA VAL A 194 -7.06 -10.03 -8.76
C VAL A 194 -8.50 -9.89 -9.21
N GLY A 195 -8.83 -10.56 -10.32
CA GLY A 195 -10.15 -10.52 -10.98
C GLY A 195 -10.29 -9.31 -11.88
N GLY A 196 -11.50 -9.01 -12.33
CA GLY A 196 -11.78 -7.91 -13.24
C GLY A 196 -12.78 -6.90 -12.70
N ASP A 197 -12.88 -5.79 -13.40
CA ASP A 197 -13.99 -4.82 -13.35
C ASP A 197 -14.40 -4.45 -14.77
N SER A 198 -15.26 -3.44 -14.92
CA SER A 198 -15.73 -3.01 -16.26
C SER A 198 -14.62 -2.46 -17.17
N ALA A 199 -13.46 -2.08 -16.62
CA ALA A 199 -12.39 -1.43 -17.35
C ALA A 199 -11.17 -2.35 -17.56
N CYS A 200 -10.84 -3.24 -16.61
CA CYS A 200 -9.57 -3.94 -16.59
C CYS A 200 -9.65 -5.32 -15.92
N GLU A 201 -8.74 -6.21 -16.33
CA GLU A 201 -8.36 -7.41 -15.61
C GLU A 201 -7.12 -7.16 -14.75
N TYR A 202 -6.99 -7.90 -13.62
CA TYR A 202 -5.94 -7.76 -12.64
C TYR A 202 -5.35 -9.11 -12.29
N GLN A 203 -4.02 -9.24 -12.39
CA GLN A 203 -3.32 -10.48 -12.14
C GLN A 203 -2.72 -10.58 -10.73
N GLY A 204 -2.87 -9.54 -9.92
CA GLY A 204 -2.26 -9.50 -8.60
C GLY A 204 -0.76 -9.29 -8.66
N ASP A 205 0.01 -10.39 -8.70
CA ASP A 205 1.47 -10.36 -8.57
C ASP A 205 1.92 -9.68 -7.27
N SER A 206 1.13 -9.85 -6.20
CA SER A 206 1.47 -9.35 -4.89
C SER A 206 2.73 -10.04 -4.37
N VAL A 207 3.67 -9.26 -3.83
CA VAL A 207 5.01 -9.75 -3.48
C VAL A 207 5.61 -8.95 -2.33
N ILE A 208 6.42 -9.63 -1.51
CA ILE A 208 7.36 -8.99 -0.58
C ILE A 208 8.78 -9.23 -1.14
N LEU A 209 9.48 -8.16 -1.44
CA LEU A 209 10.87 -8.18 -1.90
C LEU A 209 11.81 -7.76 -0.77
N ASN A 210 12.98 -8.39 -0.66
CA ASN A 210 14.05 -7.92 0.21
C ASN A 210 14.91 -6.85 -0.48
N ALA A 211 15.86 -6.28 0.23
CA ALA A 211 16.77 -5.24 -0.27
C ALA A 211 17.68 -5.68 -1.46
N TYR A 212 17.75 -6.99 -1.73
CA TYR A 212 18.41 -7.52 -2.93
C TYR A 212 17.45 -7.68 -4.13
N GLY A 213 16.21 -7.19 -4.03
CA GLY A 213 15.20 -7.34 -5.06
C GLY A 213 14.71 -8.78 -5.26
N ARG A 214 14.93 -9.67 -4.27
CA ARG A 214 14.51 -11.07 -4.30
C ARG A 214 13.18 -11.23 -3.58
N ALA A 215 12.26 -11.99 -4.16
CA ALA A 215 10.99 -12.31 -3.51
C ALA A 215 11.22 -13.21 -2.29
N VAL A 216 10.76 -12.76 -1.12
CA VAL A 216 10.74 -13.53 0.13
C VAL A 216 9.35 -14.09 0.44
N ALA A 217 8.29 -13.49 -0.16
CA ALA A 217 6.95 -14.04 -0.23
C ALA A 217 6.28 -13.57 -1.54
N LYS A 218 5.42 -14.41 -2.12
CA LYS A 218 4.73 -14.11 -3.38
C LYS A 218 3.39 -14.83 -3.42
N CYS A 219 2.33 -14.11 -3.80
CA CYS A 219 1.03 -14.71 -4.11
C CYS A 219 1.01 -15.33 -5.51
N VAL A 220 0.14 -16.32 -5.71
CA VAL A 220 -0.07 -16.96 -7.01
C VAL A 220 -0.79 -15.98 -7.94
N PRO A 221 -0.23 -15.68 -9.13
CA PRO A 221 -0.86 -14.77 -10.08
C PRO A 221 -2.26 -15.23 -10.50
N GLY A 222 -3.18 -14.29 -10.68
CA GLY A 222 -4.55 -14.52 -11.13
C GLY A 222 -5.45 -15.26 -10.12
N LYS A 223 -4.98 -15.52 -8.88
CA LYS A 223 -5.75 -16.22 -7.85
C LYS A 223 -5.91 -15.40 -6.58
N VAL A 224 -7.02 -15.57 -5.90
CA VAL A 224 -7.15 -15.15 -4.50
C VAL A 224 -6.14 -15.94 -3.68
N ASP A 225 -5.23 -15.24 -3.00
CA ASP A 225 -4.13 -15.87 -2.28
C ASP A 225 -3.61 -14.96 -1.15
N THR A 226 -2.90 -15.55 -0.22
CA THR A 226 -2.22 -14.84 0.86
C THR A 226 -0.80 -15.38 1.01
N ALA A 227 0.16 -14.49 1.23
CA ALA A 227 1.52 -14.90 1.47
C ALA A 227 2.10 -14.16 2.67
N VAL A 228 3.09 -14.77 3.34
CA VAL A 228 3.69 -14.25 4.57
C VAL A 228 5.20 -14.28 4.48
N ALA A 229 5.85 -13.21 4.94
CA ALA A 229 7.29 -13.17 5.13
C ALA A 229 7.66 -12.64 6.53
N LEU A 230 8.82 -13.06 7.01
CA LEU A 230 9.50 -12.42 8.12
C LEU A 230 10.44 -11.34 7.57
N LEU A 231 10.23 -10.08 7.97
CA LEU A 231 11.18 -9.02 7.70
C LEU A 231 12.32 -9.11 8.73
N ASP A 232 13.52 -9.41 8.25
CA ASP A 232 14.73 -9.52 9.07
C ASP A 232 15.49 -8.19 9.06
N MET A 233 15.30 -7.40 10.12
CA MET A 233 15.94 -6.09 10.24
C MET A 233 17.44 -6.19 10.49
N TYR A 234 17.89 -7.28 11.13
CA TYR A 234 19.32 -7.49 11.36
C TYR A 234 20.06 -7.66 10.02
N GLU A 235 19.55 -8.52 9.13
CA GLU A 235 20.12 -8.73 7.80
C GLU A 235 20.02 -7.46 6.92
N LEU A 236 18.93 -6.69 7.02
CA LEU A 236 18.79 -5.42 6.32
C LEU A 236 19.87 -4.42 6.74
N HIS A 237 20.02 -4.19 8.04
CA HIS A 237 20.99 -3.23 8.57
C HIS A 237 22.43 -3.69 8.29
N ARG A 238 22.72 -4.98 8.43
CA ARG A 238 24.02 -5.56 8.06
C ARG A 238 24.36 -5.35 6.58
N PHE A 239 23.37 -5.49 5.69
CA PHE A 239 23.55 -5.24 4.26
C PHE A 239 23.87 -3.78 3.98
N ARG A 240 23.10 -2.84 4.55
CA ARG A 240 23.32 -1.39 4.42
C ARG A 240 24.71 -0.99 4.93
N GLN A 241 25.14 -1.52 6.08
CA GLN A 241 26.48 -1.25 6.61
C GLN A 241 27.61 -1.78 5.73
N LYS A 242 27.44 -2.97 5.14
CA LYS A 242 28.44 -3.59 4.27
C LYS A 242 28.54 -2.89 2.90
N PHE A 243 27.46 -2.34 2.39
CA PHE A 243 27.37 -1.70 1.09
C PHE A 243 26.51 -0.41 1.20
N PRO A 244 27.06 0.70 1.71
CA PRO A 244 26.31 1.88 2.10
C PRO A 244 25.98 2.80 0.91
N VAL A 245 25.29 2.31 -0.12
CA VAL A 245 24.92 3.03 -1.35
C VAL A 245 24.12 4.30 -1.06
N LEU A 246 23.32 4.30 0.01
CA LEU A 246 22.51 5.48 0.36
C LEU A 246 23.34 6.68 0.84
N ALA A 247 24.58 6.45 1.32
CA ALA A 247 25.49 7.51 1.72
C ALA A 247 26.04 8.30 0.51
N ASP A 248 25.99 7.71 -0.68
CA ASP A 248 26.43 8.34 -1.95
C ASP A 248 25.28 9.03 -2.69
N ALA A 249 24.07 9.06 -2.09
CA ALA A 249 22.88 9.61 -2.74
C ALA A 249 22.94 11.15 -2.77
N ASP A 250 22.41 11.72 -3.85
CA ASP A 250 22.25 13.17 -3.94
C ASP A 250 21.23 13.69 -2.94
N ASP A 251 21.50 14.86 -2.34
CA ASP A 251 20.53 15.62 -1.56
C ASP A 251 19.57 16.35 -2.48
N PHE A 252 18.27 16.31 -2.17
CA PHE A 252 17.26 17.05 -2.93
C PHE A 252 16.07 17.43 -2.04
N LEU A 253 15.37 18.50 -2.42
CA LEU A 253 14.11 18.94 -1.82
C LEU A 253 12.99 18.87 -2.84
N LEU A 254 11.85 18.34 -2.43
CA LEU A 254 10.63 18.43 -3.24
C LEU A 254 10.07 19.85 -3.13
N ALA A 255 9.64 20.44 -4.25
CA ALA A 255 9.11 21.80 -4.27
C ALA A 255 7.94 22.04 -3.30
N SER A 256 7.16 20.98 -2.97
CA SER A 256 6.13 21.03 -1.94
C SER A 256 6.67 21.20 -0.52
N GLU A 257 7.92 20.83 -0.25
CA GLU A 257 8.57 20.94 1.06
C GLU A 257 9.17 22.33 1.27
N GLN A 258 9.48 23.07 0.20
CA GLN A 258 10.01 24.44 0.26
C GLN A 258 9.02 25.45 0.86
N LYS A 259 7.72 25.13 0.96
CA LYS A 259 6.71 26.00 1.56
C LYS A 259 6.75 26.05 3.09
N PHE A 260 7.57 25.22 3.71
CA PHE A 260 7.68 25.08 5.17
C PHE A 260 9.09 25.46 5.71
N LEU A 261 9.98 25.91 4.82
CA LEU A 261 11.27 26.52 5.14
C LEU A 261 11.20 28.03 5.02
#